data_309eafb63ec43afba360b0139f6c7b74
#
_entry.id   309eafb63ec43afba360b0139f6c7b74
#
_cell.length_a   1.000
_cell.length_b   1.000
_cell.length_c   1.000
_cell.angle_alpha   90.00
_cell.angle_beta   90.00
_cell.angle_gamma   90.00
#
_symmetry.space_group_name_H-M   'P 1'
#
loop_
_entity.id
_entity.type
_entity.pdbx_description
1 polymer ?
#
loop_
_entity_poly.entity_id
_entity_poly.type
_entity_poly.pdbx_seq_one_letter_code
_entity_poly.pdbx_strand_id
1 'polypeptide(L)'
;MLGSARAVRTGRMMATITPARLPAVRMMATITGKKVFPSAAAACHDIEDGSKLLVGGFGLCGVPENLLRAIKDKGAAGLTVVSSNVGTDERGLGLLFQSKQVRKMVGSYVGENKIFEQQYLNGEVVVELVPMGTLAERMRAAGAGIPAFFTRTGAGTLVQHGGMPTRYADDGSRTVAASSVPRRSEHFRHPLARDDCSQTCEYILEHALSGDFALVKAWKGDTEGNLVYRKTVCAQMLRLRGRVRVRGTGRV
;
A
#
# COMPACT_ATOMS: atom_id res chain seq x y z
N MET A 1 -41.53 41.79 46.66
CA MET A 1 -40.38 40.91 46.97
C MET A 1 -39.75 40.51 45.65
N LEU A 2 -38.59 41.08 45.35
CA LEU A 2 -37.88 40.92 44.09
C LEU A 2 -36.99 39.67 44.14
N GLY A 3 -37.25 38.68 43.29
CA GLY A 3 -36.43 37.48 43.12
C GLY A 3 -35.34 37.68 42.06
N SER A 4 -34.11 37.61 42.52
CA SER A 4 -32.88 37.76 41.73
C SER A 4 -32.67 36.59 40.76
N ALA A 5 -32.63 36.87 39.47
CA ALA A 5 -32.23 35.91 38.42
C ALA A 5 -30.68 35.83 38.34
N ARG A 6 -30.13 34.70 38.70
CA ARG A 6 -28.69 34.35 38.53
C ARG A 6 -28.41 34.02 37.07
N ALA A 7 -27.63 34.87 36.43
CA ALA A 7 -27.10 34.59 35.09
C ALA A 7 -26.04 33.49 35.15
N VAL A 8 -26.27 32.40 34.43
CA VAL A 8 -25.29 31.33 34.21
C VAL A 8 -24.36 31.78 33.08
N ARG A 9 -23.12 32.11 33.40
CA ARG A 9 -22.03 32.36 32.41
C ARG A 9 -21.59 31.01 31.81
N THR A 10 -22.01 30.72 30.60
CA THR A 10 -21.43 29.63 29.79
C THR A 10 -20.07 30.10 29.25
N GLY A 11 -19.01 29.70 29.93
CA GLY A 11 -17.64 29.87 29.45
C GLY A 11 -17.40 28.96 28.25
N ARG A 12 -17.36 29.57 27.07
CA ARG A 12 -16.97 28.89 25.83
C ARG A 12 -15.45 28.75 25.84
N MET A 13 -14.96 27.57 26.23
CA MET A 13 -13.56 27.19 26.14
C MET A 13 -13.21 27.03 24.65
N MET A 14 -12.58 28.05 24.05
CA MET A 14 -11.96 27.95 22.75
C MET A 14 -10.71 27.07 22.90
N ALA A 15 -10.81 25.81 22.48
CA ALA A 15 -9.65 24.97 22.29
C ALA A 15 -8.83 25.53 21.12
N THR A 16 -7.66 26.06 21.41
CA THR A 16 -6.68 26.48 20.40
C THR A 16 -6.18 25.23 19.69
N ILE A 17 -6.67 24.99 18.48
CA ILE A 17 -6.16 23.92 17.62
C ILE A 17 -4.78 24.37 17.15
N THR A 18 -3.73 23.85 17.75
CA THR A 18 -2.37 23.98 17.24
C THR A 18 -2.32 23.27 15.87
N PRO A 19 -1.99 23.96 14.76
CA PRO A 19 -1.89 23.26 13.48
C PRO A 19 -0.77 22.22 13.58
N ALA A 20 -1.14 20.95 13.44
CA ALA A 20 -0.16 19.89 13.26
C ALA A 20 0.74 20.28 12.07
N ARG A 21 2.05 20.35 12.29
CA ARG A 21 3.01 20.54 11.21
C ARG A 21 2.80 19.41 10.20
N LEU A 22 2.16 19.74 9.09
CA LEU A 22 2.13 18.85 7.94
C LEU A 22 3.59 18.55 7.58
N PRO A 23 3.95 17.28 7.40
CA PRO A 23 5.26 16.93 6.87
C PRO A 23 5.42 17.71 5.56
N ALA A 24 6.55 18.41 5.42
CA ALA A 24 6.86 19.18 4.23
C ALA A 24 6.55 18.32 2.99
N VAL A 25 5.62 18.80 2.16
CA VAL A 25 5.37 18.21 0.85
C VAL A 25 6.71 18.29 0.13
N ARG A 26 7.41 17.16 0.04
CA ARG A 26 8.69 17.06 -0.65
C ARG A 26 8.39 17.43 -2.10
N MET A 27 8.70 18.68 -2.42
CA MET A 27 8.52 19.26 -3.75
C MET A 27 9.06 18.26 -4.75
N MET A 28 8.25 17.89 -5.75
CA MET A 28 8.69 17.05 -6.87
C MET A 28 9.96 17.66 -7.43
N ALA A 29 11.10 17.07 -7.12
CA ALA A 29 12.33 17.41 -7.80
C ALA A 29 12.07 17.16 -9.29
N THR A 30 12.12 18.21 -10.08
CA THR A 30 12.09 18.13 -11.54
C THR A 30 13.16 17.11 -11.92
N ILE A 31 12.73 15.99 -12.54
CA ILE A 31 13.65 14.93 -12.95
C ILE A 31 14.43 15.49 -14.15
N THR A 32 15.48 16.24 -13.88
CA THR A 32 16.46 16.73 -14.86
C THR A 32 17.56 15.71 -15.14
N GLY A 33 17.34 14.42 -14.84
CA GLY A 33 18.28 13.33 -15.03
C GLY A 33 17.86 12.36 -16.14
N LYS A 34 18.83 11.56 -16.60
CA LYS A 34 18.58 10.49 -17.57
C LYS A 34 17.45 9.57 -17.09
N LYS A 35 16.36 9.44 -17.86
CA LYS A 35 15.24 8.53 -17.57
C LYS A 35 15.64 7.05 -17.70
N VAL A 36 16.71 6.77 -18.45
CA VAL A 36 17.22 5.42 -18.70
C VAL A 36 18.51 5.20 -17.91
N PHE A 37 18.52 4.17 -17.09
CA PHE A 37 19.67 3.76 -16.28
C PHE A 37 20.41 2.59 -16.94
N PRO A 38 21.74 2.52 -16.79
CA PRO A 38 22.54 1.45 -17.40
C PRO A 38 22.31 0.07 -16.75
N SER A 39 21.90 0.04 -15.49
CA SER A 39 21.69 -1.20 -14.74
C SER A 39 20.53 -1.08 -13.73
N ALA A 40 20.07 -2.23 -13.24
CA ALA A 40 19.09 -2.28 -12.16
C ALA A 40 19.65 -1.68 -10.86
N ALA A 41 20.93 -1.90 -10.55
CA ALA A 41 21.60 -1.32 -9.39
C ALA A 41 21.60 0.21 -9.46
N ALA A 42 21.97 0.78 -10.62
CA ALA A 42 21.91 2.23 -10.82
C ALA A 42 20.49 2.78 -10.73
N ALA A 43 19.48 2.01 -11.16
CA ALA A 43 18.08 2.42 -11.04
C ALA A 43 17.54 2.37 -9.61
N CYS A 44 18.14 1.58 -8.72
CA CYS A 44 17.70 1.41 -7.33
C CYS A 44 18.60 2.14 -6.32
N HIS A 45 19.58 2.93 -6.76
CA HIS A 45 20.57 3.54 -5.88
C HIS A 45 19.97 4.48 -4.82
N ASP A 46 18.84 5.11 -5.11
CA ASP A 46 18.15 6.07 -4.28
C ASP A 46 17.01 5.46 -3.40
N ILE A 47 16.86 4.14 -3.42
CA ILE A 47 15.93 3.45 -2.51
C ILE A 47 16.62 3.32 -1.16
N GLU A 48 16.17 4.10 -0.18
CA GLU A 48 16.74 4.16 1.16
C GLU A 48 15.99 3.24 2.14
N ASP A 49 16.57 3.06 3.33
CA ASP A 49 15.91 2.34 4.42
C ASP A 49 14.55 2.95 4.75
N GLY A 50 13.60 2.11 5.13
CA GLY A 50 12.23 2.51 5.42
C GLY A 50 11.38 2.89 4.21
N SER A 51 11.93 2.87 2.99
CA SER A 51 11.18 3.20 1.76
C SER A 51 9.94 2.30 1.59
N LYS A 52 8.86 2.90 1.04
CA LYS A 52 7.65 2.17 0.67
C LYS A 52 7.66 1.85 -0.82
N LEU A 53 7.68 0.56 -1.14
CA LEU A 53 7.75 0.02 -2.48
C LEU A 53 6.40 -0.52 -2.93
N LEU A 54 5.91 -0.06 -4.08
CA LEU A 54 4.76 -0.62 -4.76
C LEU A 54 5.27 -1.58 -5.84
N VAL A 55 5.07 -2.89 -5.65
CA VAL A 55 5.68 -3.91 -6.51
C VAL A 55 4.63 -4.61 -7.35
N GLY A 56 4.77 -4.51 -8.67
CA GLY A 56 3.91 -5.18 -9.63
C GLY A 56 4.15 -6.68 -9.69
N GLY A 57 3.13 -7.39 -10.12
CA GLY A 57 3.13 -8.84 -10.30
C GLY A 57 1.88 -9.51 -9.74
N PHE A 58 1.60 -10.70 -10.25
CA PHE A 58 0.54 -11.58 -9.77
C PHE A 58 1.07 -13.02 -9.79
N GLY A 59 1.13 -13.68 -8.66
CA GLY A 59 1.91 -14.89 -8.51
C GLY A 59 3.39 -14.59 -8.81
N LEU A 60 3.97 -15.33 -9.73
CA LEU A 60 5.32 -15.09 -10.27
C LEU A 60 5.31 -14.31 -11.60
N CYS A 61 4.12 -14.07 -12.17
CA CYS A 61 3.99 -13.36 -13.43
C CYS A 61 4.15 -11.85 -13.24
N GLY A 62 4.95 -11.20 -14.08
CA GLY A 62 5.10 -9.73 -14.05
C GLY A 62 5.91 -9.16 -12.90
N VAL A 63 6.55 -9.99 -12.10
CA VAL A 63 7.41 -9.55 -11.00
C VAL A 63 8.72 -8.97 -11.55
N PRO A 64 9.16 -7.78 -11.10
CA PRO A 64 10.38 -7.12 -11.56
C PRO A 64 11.64 -7.69 -10.85
N GLU A 65 11.92 -8.99 -11.01
CA GLU A 65 12.93 -9.72 -10.24
C GLU A 65 14.34 -9.10 -10.24
N ASN A 66 14.75 -8.51 -11.37
CA ASN A 66 16.08 -7.91 -11.42
C ASN A 66 16.19 -6.62 -10.59
N LEU A 67 15.09 -5.87 -10.45
CA LEU A 67 15.05 -4.73 -9.53
C LEU A 67 15.04 -5.22 -8.08
N LEU A 68 14.30 -6.30 -7.79
CA LEU A 68 14.28 -6.90 -6.45
C LEU A 68 15.66 -7.45 -6.05
N ARG A 69 16.38 -8.11 -6.97
CA ARG A 69 17.77 -8.53 -6.71
C ARG A 69 18.69 -7.34 -6.42
N ALA A 70 18.59 -6.28 -7.20
CA ALA A 70 19.38 -5.07 -6.98
C ALA A 70 19.09 -4.41 -5.62
N ILE A 71 17.83 -4.43 -5.16
CA ILE A 71 17.45 -3.94 -3.82
C ILE A 71 17.98 -4.88 -2.73
N LYS A 72 17.90 -6.20 -2.95
CA LYS A 72 18.50 -7.19 -2.04
C LYS A 72 19.99 -6.94 -1.88
N ASP A 73 20.72 -6.83 -2.98
CA ASP A 73 22.18 -6.64 -3.00
C ASP A 73 22.58 -5.30 -2.39
N LYS A 74 21.76 -4.28 -2.55
CA LYS A 74 21.95 -2.97 -1.90
C LYS A 74 21.84 -3.04 -0.37
N GLY A 75 21.02 -3.96 0.16
CA GLY A 75 20.82 -4.14 1.59
C GLY A 75 19.88 -3.14 2.26
N ALA A 76 19.07 -2.38 1.50
CA ALA A 76 18.09 -1.46 2.06
C ALA A 76 17.12 -2.19 2.99
N ALA A 77 16.97 -1.73 4.24
CA ALA A 77 16.26 -2.41 5.32
C ALA A 77 14.99 -1.66 5.78
N GLY A 78 14.16 -2.32 6.59
CA GLY A 78 12.96 -1.71 7.15
C GLY A 78 11.90 -1.35 6.11
N LEU A 79 11.93 -1.97 4.94
CA LEU A 79 11.07 -1.64 3.81
C LEU A 79 9.59 -1.94 4.11
N THR A 80 8.72 -1.08 3.60
CA THR A 80 7.29 -1.37 3.48
C THR A 80 6.99 -1.78 2.04
N VAL A 81 6.50 -2.99 1.85
CA VAL A 81 6.19 -3.51 0.52
C VAL A 81 4.69 -3.63 0.32
N VAL A 82 4.20 -3.15 -0.81
CA VAL A 82 2.81 -3.26 -1.26
C VAL A 82 2.79 -4.08 -2.53
N SER A 83 2.13 -5.24 -2.50
CA SER A 83 2.01 -6.13 -3.67
C SER A 83 0.80 -7.05 -3.52
N SER A 84 0.40 -7.71 -4.59
CA SER A 84 -0.71 -8.68 -4.53
C SER A 84 -0.38 -9.88 -3.65
N ASN A 85 0.84 -10.37 -3.72
CA ASN A 85 1.38 -11.50 -2.96
C ASN A 85 2.89 -11.39 -2.78
N VAL A 86 3.49 -12.36 -2.09
CA VAL A 86 4.92 -12.38 -1.75
C VAL A 86 5.77 -13.20 -2.74
N GLY A 87 5.14 -13.98 -3.60
CA GLY A 87 5.85 -14.96 -4.44
C GLY A 87 6.22 -16.22 -3.65
N THR A 88 7.29 -16.89 -4.06
CA THR A 88 7.84 -18.08 -3.39
C THR A 88 9.10 -17.73 -2.61
N ASP A 89 9.63 -18.69 -1.84
CA ASP A 89 10.84 -18.48 -1.03
C ASP A 89 12.04 -17.95 -1.84
N GLU A 90 12.22 -18.42 -3.08
CA GLU A 90 13.40 -18.10 -3.91
C GLU A 90 13.12 -17.07 -5.00
N ARG A 91 11.86 -16.67 -5.23
CA ARG A 91 11.47 -15.81 -6.34
C ARG A 91 10.50 -14.71 -5.91
N GLY A 92 10.52 -13.64 -6.69
CA GLY A 92 9.69 -12.49 -6.42
C GLY A 92 10.12 -11.77 -5.15
N LEU A 93 9.17 -11.37 -4.33
CA LEU A 93 9.43 -10.68 -3.06
C LEU A 93 10.09 -11.58 -2.02
N GLY A 94 10.00 -12.91 -2.16
CA GLY A 94 10.68 -13.86 -1.27
C GLY A 94 12.17 -13.56 -1.10
N LEU A 95 12.82 -13.02 -2.14
CA LEU A 95 14.22 -12.59 -2.08
C LEU A 95 14.49 -11.55 -0.98
N LEU A 96 13.56 -10.62 -0.74
CA LEU A 96 13.69 -9.58 0.29
C LEU A 96 13.32 -10.10 1.67
N PHE A 97 12.47 -11.13 1.75
CA PHE A 97 12.16 -11.80 3.02
C PHE A 97 13.31 -12.70 3.48
N GLN A 98 13.99 -13.40 2.56
CA GLN A 98 15.21 -14.14 2.89
C GLN A 98 16.27 -13.27 3.57
N SER A 99 16.44 -12.03 3.11
CA SER A 99 17.41 -11.08 3.66
C SER A 99 16.85 -10.22 4.80
N LYS A 100 15.64 -10.49 5.28
CA LYS A 100 14.96 -9.75 6.38
C LYS A 100 14.90 -8.23 6.17
N GLN A 101 14.78 -7.79 4.92
CA GLN A 101 14.74 -6.37 4.57
C GLN A 101 13.34 -5.75 4.71
N VAL A 102 12.29 -6.59 4.81
CA VAL A 102 10.90 -6.14 4.86
C VAL A 102 10.40 -6.07 6.29
N ARG A 103 9.97 -4.88 6.71
CA ARG A 103 9.33 -4.64 8.01
C ARG A 103 7.81 -4.76 7.96
N LYS A 104 7.20 -4.32 6.85
CA LYS A 104 5.75 -4.37 6.67
C LYS A 104 5.39 -4.83 5.27
N MET A 105 4.45 -5.77 5.20
CA MET A 105 3.81 -6.20 3.95
C MET A 105 2.35 -5.75 3.92
N VAL A 106 1.92 -5.11 2.84
CA VAL A 106 0.51 -4.84 2.52
C VAL A 106 0.17 -5.63 1.27
N GLY A 107 -0.71 -6.60 1.40
CA GLY A 107 -1.01 -7.52 0.31
C GLY A 107 -2.39 -8.12 0.39
N SER A 108 -2.74 -8.88 -0.63
CA SER A 108 -4.05 -9.52 -0.72
C SER A 108 -4.00 -11.03 -0.43
N TYR A 109 -2.80 -11.60 -0.47
CA TYR A 109 -2.61 -13.04 -0.33
C TYR A 109 -1.24 -13.35 0.28
N VAL A 110 -1.22 -14.20 1.30
CA VAL A 110 0.02 -14.61 1.98
C VAL A 110 0.89 -15.47 1.05
N GLY A 111 0.27 -16.38 0.30
CA GLY A 111 0.94 -17.22 -0.68
C GLY A 111 1.57 -18.48 -0.06
N GLU A 112 2.47 -19.12 -0.84
CA GLU A 112 3.17 -20.35 -0.50
C GLU A 112 4.62 -20.07 -0.05
N ASN A 113 4.88 -18.92 0.57
CA ASN A 113 6.20 -18.50 1.03
C ASN A 113 6.37 -18.84 2.51
N LYS A 114 7.08 -19.93 2.80
CA LYS A 114 7.30 -20.42 4.17
C LYS A 114 8.15 -19.47 5.01
N ILE A 115 9.12 -18.79 4.40
CA ILE A 115 9.98 -17.82 5.10
C ILE A 115 9.15 -16.63 5.56
N PHE A 116 8.29 -16.10 4.70
CA PHE A 116 7.38 -15.02 5.04
C PHE A 116 6.39 -15.44 6.14
N GLU A 117 5.79 -16.64 6.01
CA GLU A 117 4.87 -17.16 7.01
C GLU A 117 5.54 -17.26 8.39
N GLN A 118 6.74 -17.81 8.46
CA GLN A 118 7.52 -17.90 9.70
C GLN A 118 7.83 -16.53 10.28
N GLN A 119 8.31 -15.57 9.47
CA GLN A 119 8.58 -14.21 9.93
C GLN A 119 7.33 -13.50 10.45
N TYR A 120 6.18 -13.72 9.81
CA TYR A 120 4.92 -13.18 10.28
C TYR A 120 4.50 -13.78 11.62
N LEU A 121 4.51 -15.11 11.74
CA LEU A 121 4.13 -15.82 12.97
C LEU A 121 5.10 -15.56 14.15
N ASN A 122 6.35 -15.24 13.85
CA ASN A 122 7.36 -14.85 14.83
C ASN A 122 7.35 -13.35 15.16
N GLY A 123 6.41 -12.56 14.62
CA GLY A 123 6.30 -11.13 14.91
C GLY A 123 7.35 -10.24 14.24
N GLU A 124 8.20 -10.81 13.37
CA GLU A 124 9.25 -10.06 12.68
C GLU A 124 8.69 -9.10 11.62
N VAL A 125 7.54 -9.43 11.02
CA VAL A 125 6.92 -8.67 9.93
C VAL A 125 5.48 -8.30 10.29
N VAL A 126 5.13 -7.04 10.04
CA VAL A 126 3.74 -6.56 10.12
C VAL A 126 3.03 -6.88 8.80
N VAL A 127 1.87 -7.51 8.87
CA VAL A 127 1.07 -7.86 7.69
C VAL A 127 -0.28 -7.15 7.72
N GLU A 128 -0.60 -6.46 6.63
CA GLU A 128 -1.91 -5.85 6.40
C GLU A 128 -2.56 -6.54 5.19
N LEU A 129 -3.59 -7.34 5.44
CA LEU A 129 -4.34 -7.99 4.38
C LEU A 129 -5.45 -7.08 3.88
N VAL A 130 -5.49 -6.88 2.57
CA VAL A 130 -6.43 -5.99 1.88
C VAL A 130 -7.00 -6.74 0.67
N PRO A 131 -8.31 -6.73 0.44
CA PRO A 131 -8.88 -7.32 -0.78
C PRO A 131 -8.23 -6.75 -2.03
N MET A 132 -7.96 -7.60 -3.04
CA MET A 132 -7.15 -7.23 -4.22
C MET A 132 -7.70 -6.00 -4.97
N GLY A 133 -9.01 -5.93 -5.20
CA GLY A 133 -9.62 -4.78 -5.84
C GLY A 133 -9.50 -3.51 -5.01
N THR A 134 -9.65 -3.61 -3.70
CA THR A 134 -9.45 -2.50 -2.76
C THR A 134 -7.98 -2.05 -2.76
N LEU A 135 -7.02 -2.98 -2.77
CA LEU A 135 -5.59 -2.65 -2.84
C LEU A 135 -5.28 -1.84 -4.12
N ALA A 136 -5.77 -2.30 -5.26
CA ALA A 136 -5.61 -1.60 -6.54
C ALA A 136 -6.24 -0.20 -6.51
N GLU A 137 -7.46 -0.08 -5.99
CA GLU A 137 -8.18 1.19 -5.93
C GLU A 137 -7.55 2.16 -4.92
N ARG A 138 -7.04 1.69 -3.79
CA ARG A 138 -6.28 2.52 -2.82
C ARG A 138 -5.05 3.16 -3.47
N MET A 139 -4.32 2.41 -4.31
CA MET A 139 -3.19 2.93 -5.06
C MET A 139 -3.63 3.90 -6.17
N ARG A 140 -4.71 3.58 -6.90
CA ARG A 140 -5.28 4.47 -7.93
C ARG A 140 -5.72 5.79 -7.31
N ALA A 141 -6.44 5.75 -6.20
CA ALA A 141 -6.89 6.92 -5.46
C ALA A 141 -5.71 7.82 -5.07
N ALA A 142 -4.63 7.24 -4.52
CA ALA A 142 -3.42 8.00 -4.19
C ALA A 142 -2.81 8.67 -5.42
N GLY A 143 -2.74 7.97 -6.55
CA GLY A 143 -2.26 8.51 -7.83
C GLY A 143 -3.11 9.66 -8.37
N ALA A 144 -4.42 9.61 -8.13
CA ALA A 144 -5.38 10.64 -8.53
C ALA A 144 -5.50 11.80 -7.54
N GLY A 145 -4.86 11.72 -6.36
CA GLY A 145 -4.98 12.72 -5.30
C GLY A 145 -6.29 12.60 -4.50
N ILE A 146 -6.99 11.47 -4.60
CA ILE A 146 -8.20 11.16 -3.83
C ILE A 146 -7.76 10.59 -2.48
N PRO A 147 -8.10 11.21 -1.33
CA PRO A 147 -7.58 10.78 -0.02
C PRO A 147 -8.19 9.48 0.49
N ALA A 148 -9.46 9.22 0.15
CA ALA A 148 -10.22 8.05 0.57
C ALA A 148 -11.42 7.84 -0.34
N PHE A 149 -12.00 6.65 -0.30
CA PHE A 149 -13.20 6.29 -1.05
C PHE A 149 -14.01 5.25 -0.28
N PHE A 150 -15.29 5.13 -0.62
CA PHE A 150 -16.15 4.10 -0.10
C PHE A 150 -16.24 2.92 -1.07
N THR A 151 -16.17 1.70 -0.54
CA THR A 151 -16.31 0.46 -1.31
C THR A 151 -17.18 -0.54 -0.58
N ARG A 152 -17.94 -1.33 -1.34
CA ARG A 152 -18.73 -2.42 -0.77
C ARG A 152 -17.86 -3.65 -0.42
N THR A 153 -16.70 -3.77 -1.04
CA THR A 153 -15.79 -4.90 -0.82
C THR A 153 -15.32 -4.95 0.63
N GLY A 154 -15.61 -6.05 1.30
CA GLY A 154 -15.26 -6.25 2.70
C GLY A 154 -16.31 -5.79 3.71
N ALA A 155 -17.43 -5.16 3.28
CA ALA A 155 -18.54 -4.87 4.17
C ALA A 155 -19.13 -6.17 4.75
N GLY A 156 -19.45 -6.18 6.04
CA GLY A 156 -19.93 -7.34 6.79
C GLY A 156 -18.87 -8.40 7.11
N THR A 157 -17.58 -8.10 6.91
CA THR A 157 -16.49 -9.04 7.17
C THR A 157 -15.50 -8.48 8.22
N LEU A 158 -14.48 -9.27 8.59
CA LEU A 158 -13.38 -8.81 9.44
C LEU A 158 -12.60 -7.62 8.86
N VAL A 159 -12.70 -7.37 7.56
CA VAL A 159 -12.13 -6.16 6.95
C VAL A 159 -12.82 -4.91 7.50
N GLN A 160 -14.15 -4.96 7.65
CA GLN A 160 -14.92 -3.88 8.27
C GLN A 160 -14.77 -3.85 9.79
N HIS A 161 -15.00 -5.01 10.43
CA HIS A 161 -15.09 -5.07 11.90
C HIS A 161 -13.74 -4.99 12.61
N GLY A 162 -12.64 -5.18 11.87
CA GLY A 162 -11.32 -5.26 12.47
C GLY A 162 -11.06 -6.61 13.14
N GLY A 163 -9.97 -6.67 13.91
CA GLY A 163 -9.61 -7.88 14.66
C GLY A 163 -8.75 -8.89 13.89
N MET A 164 -8.46 -8.68 12.61
CA MET A 164 -7.49 -9.52 11.90
C MET A 164 -6.08 -9.29 12.48
N PRO A 165 -5.34 -10.36 12.85
CA PRO A 165 -3.96 -10.23 13.30
C PRO A 165 -3.12 -9.49 12.26
N THR A 166 -2.44 -8.42 12.67
CA THR A 166 -1.49 -7.69 11.83
C THR A 166 -0.05 -7.93 12.26
N ARG A 167 0.16 -8.30 13.51
CA ARG A 167 1.47 -8.67 14.06
C ARG A 167 1.29 -9.66 15.21
N TYR A 168 2.16 -10.63 15.28
CA TYR A 168 2.32 -11.52 16.44
C TYR A 168 3.42 -11.01 17.36
N ALA A 169 3.45 -11.52 18.61
CA ALA A 169 4.53 -11.25 19.54
C ALA A 169 5.84 -11.86 19.04
N ASP A 170 6.95 -11.20 19.34
CA ASP A 170 8.30 -11.61 18.93
C ASP A 170 8.97 -12.58 19.93
N ASP A 171 8.21 -13.02 20.93
CA ASP A 171 8.64 -13.98 21.96
C ASP A 171 8.42 -15.46 21.56
N GLY A 172 7.95 -15.73 20.34
CA GLY A 172 7.62 -17.06 19.85
C GLY A 172 6.31 -17.65 20.36
N SER A 173 5.57 -16.94 21.20
CA SER A 173 4.29 -17.42 21.77
C SER A 173 3.15 -17.49 20.75
N ARG A 174 3.31 -16.88 19.57
CA ARG A 174 2.25 -16.67 18.57
C ARG A 174 1.02 -15.94 19.11
N THR A 175 1.19 -15.19 20.18
CA THR A 175 0.14 -14.31 20.71
C THR A 175 -0.02 -13.10 19.78
N VAL A 176 -1.27 -12.69 19.54
CA VAL A 176 -1.54 -11.53 18.67
C VAL A 176 -1.12 -10.26 19.39
N ALA A 177 -0.08 -9.59 18.90
CA ALA A 177 0.44 -8.33 19.45
C ALA A 177 -0.29 -7.10 18.88
N ALA A 178 -0.78 -7.18 17.63
CA ALA A 178 -1.57 -6.12 17.02
C ALA A 178 -2.60 -6.68 16.04
N SER A 179 -3.75 -6.03 15.97
CA SER A 179 -4.84 -6.39 15.06
C SER A 179 -5.28 -5.19 14.23
N SER A 180 -5.98 -5.46 13.14
CA SER A 180 -6.59 -4.41 12.31
C SER A 180 -7.68 -3.67 13.09
N VAL A 181 -7.79 -2.36 12.84
CA VAL A 181 -8.84 -1.52 13.43
C VAL A 181 -10.11 -1.55 12.58
N PRO A 182 -11.29 -1.33 13.20
CA PRO A 182 -12.55 -1.23 12.47
C PRO A 182 -12.51 -0.10 11.44
N ARG A 183 -13.16 -0.32 10.30
CA ARG A 183 -13.36 0.71 9.27
C ARG A 183 -14.70 1.40 9.45
N ARG A 184 -14.70 2.72 9.25
CA ARG A 184 -15.95 3.48 9.20
C ARG A 184 -16.82 2.97 8.06
N SER A 185 -18.11 2.80 8.29
CA SER A 185 -19.07 2.42 7.27
C SER A 185 -20.19 3.44 7.13
N GLU A 186 -20.78 3.49 5.94
CA GLU A 186 -21.90 4.33 5.58
C GLU A 186 -22.81 3.57 4.61
N HIS A 187 -24.10 3.91 4.60
CA HIS A 187 -25.09 3.32 3.69
C HIS A 187 -25.32 4.22 2.49
N PHE A 188 -25.06 3.69 1.31
CA PHE A 188 -25.33 4.36 0.04
C PHE A 188 -26.26 3.54 -0.83
N ARG A 189 -27.02 4.21 -1.70
CA ARG A 189 -27.73 3.55 -2.79
C ARG A 189 -26.72 2.85 -3.71
N HIS A 190 -26.99 1.59 -4.06
CA HIS A 190 -26.10 0.86 -4.95
C HIS A 190 -26.07 1.52 -6.33
N PRO A 191 -24.89 1.78 -6.95
CA PRO A 191 -24.77 2.51 -8.22
C PRO A 191 -25.55 1.87 -9.40
N LEU A 192 -25.74 0.54 -9.33
CA LEU A 192 -26.50 -0.23 -10.34
C LEU A 192 -27.92 -0.55 -9.89
N ALA A 193 -28.42 0.06 -8.80
CA ALA A 193 -29.81 -0.12 -8.39
C ALA A 193 -30.74 0.57 -9.39
N ARG A 194 -31.87 -0.10 -9.73
CA ARG A 194 -32.92 0.51 -10.56
C ARG A 194 -33.50 1.70 -9.83
N ASP A 195 -34.08 2.66 -10.58
CA ASP A 195 -34.60 3.91 -10.02
C ASP A 195 -35.74 3.73 -9.02
N ASP A 196 -36.47 2.61 -9.11
CA ASP A 196 -37.53 2.19 -8.21
C ASP A 196 -37.03 1.48 -6.92
N CYS A 197 -35.72 1.18 -6.83
CA CYS A 197 -35.16 0.46 -5.72
C CYS A 197 -34.65 1.43 -4.62
N SER A 198 -35.35 1.43 -3.48
CA SER A 198 -34.91 2.18 -2.27
C SER A 198 -33.83 1.49 -1.47
N GLN A 199 -33.32 0.34 -1.92
CA GLN A 199 -32.31 -0.42 -1.18
C GLN A 199 -30.97 0.32 -1.10
N THR A 200 -30.56 0.61 0.11
CA THR A 200 -29.20 1.04 0.43
C THR A 200 -28.33 -0.16 0.77
N CYS A 201 -27.05 -0.06 0.47
CA CYS A 201 -26.04 -1.04 0.84
C CYS A 201 -25.00 -0.40 1.73
N GLU A 202 -24.43 -1.19 2.60
CA GLU A 202 -23.31 -0.76 3.44
C GLU A 202 -22.01 -0.73 2.63
N TYR A 203 -21.26 0.35 2.80
CA TYR A 203 -19.94 0.58 2.22
C TYR A 203 -18.96 0.92 3.33
N ILE A 204 -17.72 0.51 3.18
CA ILE A 204 -16.64 0.83 4.12
C ILE A 204 -15.68 1.85 3.52
N LEU A 205 -15.14 2.72 4.38
CA LEU A 205 -14.17 3.74 4.02
C LEU A 205 -12.78 3.14 3.93
N GLU A 206 -12.14 3.29 2.77
CA GLU A 206 -10.76 2.90 2.53
C GLU A 206 -9.91 4.12 2.20
N HIS A 207 -8.76 4.23 2.85
CA HIS A 207 -7.81 5.32 2.63
C HIS A 207 -6.88 5.01 1.47
N ALA A 208 -6.51 6.06 0.73
CA ALA A 208 -5.53 5.98 -0.33
C ALA A 208 -4.17 5.43 0.18
N LEU A 209 -3.46 4.72 -0.69
CA LEU A 209 -2.18 4.10 -0.37
C LEU A 209 -1.12 4.56 -1.37
N SER A 210 -0.26 5.46 -0.94
CA SER A 210 0.88 5.95 -1.72
C SER A 210 2.14 5.10 -1.47
N GLY A 211 3.11 5.19 -2.38
CA GLY A 211 4.45 4.65 -2.21
C GLY A 211 5.52 5.65 -2.66
N ASP A 212 6.75 5.44 -2.21
CA ASP A 212 7.90 6.24 -2.61
C ASP A 212 8.41 5.82 -3.99
N PHE A 213 8.40 4.51 -4.25
CA PHE A 213 8.83 3.90 -5.50
C PHE A 213 7.82 2.88 -6.00
N ALA A 214 7.67 2.79 -7.33
CA ALA A 214 6.92 1.75 -7.99
C ALA A 214 7.84 0.90 -8.87
N LEU A 215 7.85 -0.40 -8.65
CA LEU A 215 8.66 -1.36 -9.38
C LEU A 215 7.77 -2.12 -10.37
N VAL A 216 8.00 -1.89 -11.65
CA VAL A 216 7.15 -2.42 -12.72
C VAL A 216 8.00 -3.19 -13.72
N LYS A 217 7.52 -4.36 -14.15
CA LYS A 217 8.10 -5.11 -15.27
C LYS A 217 7.31 -4.83 -16.54
N ALA A 218 7.99 -4.48 -17.61
CA ALA A 218 7.42 -4.37 -18.94
C ALA A 218 8.16 -5.24 -19.95
N TRP A 219 7.57 -5.48 -21.13
CA TRP A 219 8.23 -6.12 -22.26
C TRP A 219 9.21 -5.15 -22.94
N LYS A 220 8.72 -3.94 -23.24
CA LYS A 220 9.48 -2.84 -23.84
C LYS A 220 9.11 -1.53 -23.16
N GLY A 221 10.01 -0.57 -23.20
CA GLY A 221 9.78 0.80 -22.75
C GLY A 221 10.60 1.77 -23.59
N ASP A 222 10.07 2.95 -23.85
CA ASP A 222 10.77 4.04 -24.51
C ASP A 222 11.40 5.02 -23.51
N THR A 223 12.11 6.01 -24.02
CA THR A 223 12.75 7.07 -23.23
C THR A 223 11.75 8.05 -22.62
N GLU A 224 10.52 8.07 -23.10
CA GLU A 224 9.43 8.90 -22.57
C GLU A 224 8.68 8.22 -21.42
N GLY A 225 8.88 6.89 -21.22
CA GLY A 225 8.27 6.11 -20.18
C GLY A 225 6.99 5.38 -20.62
N ASN A 226 6.72 5.33 -21.92
CA ASN A 226 5.66 4.48 -22.44
C ASN A 226 6.08 3.02 -22.37
N LEU A 227 5.14 2.14 -21.97
CA LEU A 227 5.41 0.74 -21.71
C LEU A 227 4.51 -0.16 -22.53
N VAL A 228 5.10 -1.22 -23.07
CA VAL A 228 4.39 -2.29 -23.73
C VAL A 228 4.52 -3.57 -22.92
N TYR A 229 3.40 -4.20 -22.66
CA TYR A 229 3.31 -5.45 -21.90
C TYR A 229 3.12 -6.65 -22.83
N ARG A 230 3.50 -7.83 -22.38
CA ARG A 230 3.40 -9.06 -23.17
C ARG A 230 2.80 -10.18 -22.35
N LYS A 231 1.85 -10.93 -22.93
CA LYS A 231 1.15 -12.06 -22.31
C LYS A 231 0.40 -11.64 -21.03
N THR A 232 0.55 -12.40 -19.96
CA THR A 232 -0.10 -12.16 -18.65
C THR A 232 0.56 -11.07 -17.81
N VAL A 233 1.64 -10.44 -18.30
CA VAL A 233 2.30 -9.33 -17.63
C VAL A 233 1.47 -8.07 -17.87
N CYS A 234 0.46 -7.86 -17.02
CA CYS A 234 -0.27 -6.60 -16.92
C CYS A 234 0.20 -5.86 -15.66
N ALA A 235 0.63 -4.61 -15.83
CA ALA A 235 0.91 -3.77 -14.68
C ALA A 235 -0.42 -3.21 -14.15
N GLN A 236 -0.95 -3.82 -13.13
CA GLN A 236 -2.14 -3.30 -12.43
C GLN A 236 -1.88 -1.96 -11.70
N MET A 237 -0.62 -1.50 -11.69
CA MET A 237 -0.16 -0.39 -10.86
C MET A 237 0.16 0.91 -11.62
N LEU A 238 -0.41 1.14 -12.79
CA LEU A 238 0.04 2.20 -13.73
C LEU A 238 -0.35 3.65 -13.38
N ARG A 239 -1.07 3.92 -12.29
CA ARG A 239 -1.43 5.30 -11.87
C ARG A 239 -0.86 5.65 -10.51
N LEU A 240 0.44 5.49 -10.35
CA LEU A 240 1.09 5.71 -9.07
C LEU A 240 1.73 7.10 -9.00
N ARG A 241 1.45 7.85 -7.94
CA ARG A 241 2.31 8.96 -7.52
C ARG A 241 3.52 8.36 -6.81
N GLY A 242 4.68 8.44 -7.44
CA GLY A 242 5.95 7.95 -6.93
C GLY A 242 6.98 7.87 -8.06
N ARG A 243 8.25 7.63 -7.69
CA ARG A 243 9.30 7.38 -8.68
C ARG A 243 9.10 6.00 -9.29
N VAL A 244 8.62 5.94 -10.54
CA VAL A 244 8.41 4.66 -11.24
C VAL A 244 9.75 4.15 -11.74
N ARG A 245 10.07 2.90 -11.40
CA ARG A 245 11.21 2.15 -11.93
C ARG A 245 10.71 1.02 -12.81
N VAL A 246 11.06 1.07 -14.06
CA VAL A 246 10.64 0.07 -15.05
C VAL A 246 11.86 -0.66 -15.56
N ARG A 247 11.74 -1.98 -15.76
CA ARG A 247 12.67 -2.74 -16.55
C ARG A 247 11.96 -3.43 -17.71
N GLY A 248 12.26 -3.02 -18.93
CA GLY A 248 11.94 -3.76 -20.15
C GLY A 248 13.02 -4.81 -20.46
N THR A 249 12.65 -5.88 -21.16
CA THR A 249 13.56 -6.94 -21.61
C THR A 249 14.04 -6.73 -23.05
N GLY A 250 13.64 -5.63 -23.72
CA GLY A 250 14.02 -5.32 -25.08
C GLY A 250 14.36 -3.84 -25.27
N ARG A 251 15.28 -3.56 -26.17
CA ARG A 251 15.50 -2.23 -26.73
C ARG A 251 14.33 -1.91 -27.67
N VAL A 252 13.86 -0.66 -27.67
CA VAL A 252 13.02 -0.11 -28.74
C VAL A 252 13.88 0.12 -29.95
#